data_fd328ffacfb3126394b2a134127e27e2
#
_entry.id   fd328ffacfb3126394b2a134127e27e2
#
_cell.length_a   1.000
_cell.length_b   1.000
_cell.length_c   1.000
_cell.angle_alpha   90.00
_cell.angle_beta   90.00
_cell.angle_gamma   90.00
#
_symmetry.space_group_name_H-M   'P 1'
#
loop_
_entity.id
_entity.type
_entity.pdbx_description
1 polymer ?
#
loop_
_entity_poly.entity_id
_entity_poly.type
_entity_poly.pdbx_seq_one_letter_code
_entity_poly.pdbx_strand_id
1 'polypeptide(L)'
;MPGTERPKTGRTPEGQEAVEPAKHVTWLMLIYRVPSEPTRLRAAVWRRLRNLGAIYLQNSAAAAPRTPHSERLLRALRNEIVESMSGQAFLVSTSSIIGETELVALYNAARDDEYEEILDKCVDFHAEVAKEVTAQHFTYSELEENEEDLTKLKGWYEKVKARDVLGASRAEEVTQALEGCAKTLEEFAASVYEAEDSAIF
;
A
#
# COMPACT_ATOMS: atom_id res chain seq x y z
N MET A 1 -48.77 46.61 44.50
CA MET A 1 -49.03 46.48 43.08
C MET A 1 -48.06 45.44 42.56
N PRO A 2 -48.48 44.36 41.92
CA PRO A 2 -47.72 43.11 41.90
C PRO A 2 -46.66 43.04 40.81
N GLY A 3 -45.53 42.45 41.19
CA GLY A 3 -44.42 42.14 40.31
C GLY A 3 -44.75 40.93 39.46
N THR A 4 -44.30 41.00 38.20
CA THR A 4 -44.46 39.93 37.23
C THR A 4 -43.09 39.20 37.13
N GLU A 5 -43.06 38.00 37.65
CA GLU A 5 -41.95 37.05 37.48
C GLU A 5 -41.86 36.58 36.04
N ARG A 6 -40.64 36.62 35.47
CA ARG A 6 -40.29 35.94 34.21
C ARG A 6 -39.76 34.55 34.52
N PRO A 7 -40.20 33.50 33.87
CA PRO A 7 -39.54 32.21 33.96
C PRO A 7 -38.27 32.20 33.11
N LYS A 8 -37.13 31.84 33.72
CA LYS A 8 -35.90 31.50 33.06
C LYS A 8 -36.00 30.08 32.54
N THR A 9 -36.16 29.90 31.24
CA THR A 9 -35.86 28.64 30.57
C THR A 9 -34.46 28.68 30.04
N GLY A 10 -33.53 28.16 30.83
CA GLY A 10 -32.22 27.81 30.37
C GLY A 10 -32.31 26.55 29.50
N ARG A 11 -32.05 26.70 28.21
CA ARG A 11 -31.79 25.58 27.31
C ARG A 11 -30.28 25.57 27.09
N THR A 12 -29.63 24.62 27.75
CA THR A 12 -28.22 24.24 27.46
C THR A 12 -28.18 23.65 26.06
N PRO A 13 -27.37 24.10 25.17
CA PRO A 13 -27.15 23.39 23.91
C PRO A 13 -26.31 22.14 24.20
N GLU A 14 -26.95 20.98 23.95
CA GLU A 14 -26.31 19.67 23.95
C GLU A 14 -25.17 19.60 22.94
N GLY A 15 -24.05 19.09 23.44
CA GLY A 15 -23.15 18.19 22.71
C GLY A 15 -22.74 18.61 21.28
N GLN A 16 -21.87 19.59 21.12
CA GLN A 16 -20.94 19.55 20.01
C GLN A 16 -19.87 18.50 20.38
N GLU A 17 -20.02 17.28 19.86
CA GLU A 17 -18.89 16.36 19.76
C GLU A 17 -17.75 17.11 19.08
N ALA A 18 -16.67 17.29 19.83
CA ALA A 18 -15.43 17.83 19.28
C ALA A 18 -14.94 16.83 18.23
N VAL A 19 -15.18 17.13 16.95
CA VAL A 19 -14.52 16.44 15.84
C VAL A 19 -13.03 16.64 16.08
N GLU A 20 -12.33 15.56 16.42
CA GLU A 20 -10.86 15.60 16.50
C GLU A 20 -10.34 16.22 15.20
N PRO A 21 -9.42 17.19 15.28
CA PRO A 21 -8.89 17.79 14.07
C PRO A 21 -8.21 16.70 13.26
N ALA A 22 -8.71 16.46 12.05
CA ALA A 22 -8.11 15.53 11.11
C ALA A 22 -6.60 15.80 11.10
N LYS A 23 -5.78 14.77 11.34
CA LYS A 23 -4.32 14.88 11.30
C LYS A 23 -3.94 15.39 9.91
N HIS A 24 -3.59 16.66 9.82
CA HIS A 24 -3.12 17.22 8.57
C HIS A 24 -1.87 16.47 8.11
N VAL A 25 -1.95 15.93 6.90
CA VAL A 25 -0.83 15.23 6.29
C VAL A 25 0.14 16.27 5.73
N THR A 26 1.40 16.18 6.09
CA THR A 26 2.43 16.93 5.38
C THR A 26 2.81 16.17 4.12
N TRP A 27 2.75 16.83 2.98
CA TRP A 27 3.05 16.24 1.67
C TRP A 27 4.39 16.70 1.14
N LEU A 28 5.07 15.82 0.42
CA LEU A 28 6.21 16.09 -0.41
C LEU A 28 5.77 15.99 -1.88
N MET A 29 6.03 17.04 -2.64
CA MET A 29 5.73 17.09 -4.07
C MET A 29 7.03 17.23 -4.85
N LEU A 30 7.33 16.28 -5.72
CA LEU A 30 8.43 16.34 -6.67
C LEU A 30 7.89 16.80 -8.01
N ILE A 31 8.28 18.00 -8.41
CA ILE A 31 7.99 18.59 -9.73
C ILE A 31 9.29 18.49 -10.53
N TYR A 32 9.28 17.79 -11.67
CA TYR A 32 10.53 17.50 -12.36
C TYR A 32 10.38 17.47 -13.88
N ARG A 33 11.51 17.65 -14.54
CA ARG A 33 11.64 17.45 -15.99
C ARG A 33 12.95 16.74 -16.26
N VAL A 34 12.90 15.62 -16.97
CA VAL A 34 14.08 14.92 -17.48
C VAL A 34 14.07 14.95 -19.01
N PRO A 35 15.24 14.89 -19.66
CA PRO A 35 15.33 14.78 -21.11
C PRO A 35 14.49 13.63 -21.66
N SER A 36 13.97 13.80 -22.87
CA SER A 36 13.21 12.73 -23.56
C SER A 36 14.11 11.58 -23.98
N GLU A 37 15.35 11.88 -24.27
CA GLU A 37 16.38 10.91 -24.66
C GLU A 37 17.56 10.95 -23.65
N PRO A 38 18.07 9.79 -23.25
CA PRO A 38 17.55 8.46 -23.51
C PRO A 38 16.31 8.13 -22.64
N THR A 39 15.34 7.41 -23.21
CA THR A 39 14.05 7.04 -22.53
C THR A 39 14.23 6.34 -21.19
N ARG A 40 15.39 5.66 -20.98
CA ARG A 40 15.76 5.00 -19.72
C ARG A 40 15.73 5.94 -18.51
N LEU A 41 15.97 7.26 -18.69
CA LEU A 41 15.98 8.22 -17.59
C LEU A 41 14.58 8.41 -17.02
N ARG A 42 13.57 8.56 -17.87
CA ARG A 42 12.17 8.66 -17.45
C ARG A 42 11.70 7.38 -16.77
N ALA A 43 12.06 6.21 -17.32
CA ALA A 43 11.73 4.93 -16.71
C ALA A 43 12.41 4.74 -15.34
N ALA A 44 13.63 5.24 -15.15
CA ALA A 44 14.34 5.18 -13.88
C ALA A 44 13.64 6.04 -12.80
N VAL A 45 13.26 7.27 -13.15
CA VAL A 45 12.51 8.16 -12.23
C VAL A 45 11.16 7.55 -11.88
N TRP A 46 10.42 7.06 -12.89
CA TRP A 46 9.12 6.42 -12.70
C TRP A 46 9.19 5.22 -11.73
N ARG A 47 10.15 4.30 -11.94
CA ARG A 47 10.32 3.14 -11.05
C ARG A 47 10.61 3.55 -9.60
N ARG A 48 11.44 4.58 -9.39
CA ARG A 48 11.76 5.06 -8.03
C ARG A 48 10.56 5.68 -7.34
N LEU A 49 9.77 6.49 -8.05
CA LEU A 49 8.55 7.08 -7.53
C LEU A 49 7.50 6.01 -7.22
N ARG A 50 7.34 5.02 -8.11
CA ARG A 50 6.46 3.87 -7.86
C ARG A 50 6.88 3.06 -6.64
N ASN A 51 8.17 2.73 -6.53
CA ASN A 51 8.70 1.96 -5.39
C ASN A 51 8.56 2.70 -4.05
N LEU A 52 8.61 4.02 -4.08
CA LEU A 52 8.34 4.87 -2.92
C LEU A 52 6.85 4.90 -2.54
N GLY A 53 5.97 4.53 -3.46
CA GLY A 53 4.53 4.70 -3.31
C GLY A 53 4.04 6.12 -3.57
N ALA A 54 4.83 6.95 -4.28
CA ALA A 54 4.36 8.26 -4.71
C ALA A 54 3.28 8.13 -5.77
N ILE A 55 2.27 8.99 -5.70
CA ILE A 55 1.21 9.10 -6.71
C ILE A 55 1.52 10.21 -7.71
N TYR A 56 1.13 10.02 -8.94
CA TYR A 56 1.25 11.05 -9.97
C TYR A 56 0.02 11.95 -9.96
N LEU A 57 0.26 13.25 -9.79
CA LEU A 57 -0.77 14.27 -9.96
C LEU A 57 -0.88 14.67 -11.44
N GLN A 58 0.25 14.71 -12.11
CA GLN A 58 0.43 14.92 -13.54
C GLN A 58 1.75 14.29 -14.01
N ASN A 59 1.99 14.25 -15.33
CA ASN A 59 3.16 13.58 -15.95
C ASN A 59 4.55 13.97 -15.39
N SER A 60 4.66 15.12 -14.75
CA SER A 60 5.93 15.64 -14.19
C SER A 60 5.79 16.12 -12.75
N ALA A 61 4.73 15.70 -12.08
CA ALA A 61 4.45 16.03 -10.69
C ALA A 61 3.97 14.79 -9.94
N ALA A 62 4.72 14.40 -8.91
CA ALA A 62 4.40 13.28 -8.04
C ALA A 62 4.33 13.75 -6.59
N ALA A 63 3.45 13.15 -5.80
CA ALA A 63 3.26 13.46 -4.39
C ALA A 63 3.36 12.20 -3.53
N ALA A 64 3.91 12.37 -2.32
CA ALA A 64 3.91 11.34 -1.29
C ALA A 64 3.74 11.99 0.10
N PRO A 65 3.14 11.30 1.08
CA PRO A 65 3.15 11.75 2.46
C PRO A 65 4.59 11.87 2.98
N ARG A 66 4.83 12.92 3.76
CA ARG A 66 6.15 13.17 4.33
C ARG A 66 6.42 12.22 5.48
N THR A 67 7.37 11.33 5.28
CA THR A 67 8.02 10.50 6.30
C THR A 67 9.53 10.69 6.22
N PRO A 68 10.31 10.32 7.24
CA PRO A 68 11.78 10.36 7.14
C PRO A 68 12.31 9.53 5.95
N HIS A 69 11.62 8.46 5.60
CA HIS A 69 11.97 7.61 4.47
C HIS A 69 11.69 8.28 3.12
N SER A 70 10.44 8.77 2.92
CA SER A 70 10.04 9.43 1.66
C SER A 70 10.85 10.69 1.41
N GLU A 71 11.12 11.50 2.46
CA GLU A 71 11.92 12.71 2.33
C GLU A 71 13.36 12.40 1.89
N ARG A 72 14.00 11.42 2.51
CA ARG A 72 15.37 11.00 2.12
C ARG A 72 15.42 10.56 0.66
N LEU A 73 14.49 9.71 0.23
CA LEU A 73 14.47 9.18 -1.13
C LEU A 73 14.15 10.24 -2.18
N LEU A 74 13.17 11.12 -1.91
CA LEU A 74 12.81 12.20 -2.84
C LEU A 74 13.91 13.27 -2.95
N ARG A 75 14.62 13.58 -1.85
CA ARG A 75 15.81 14.45 -1.91
C ARG A 75 16.93 13.84 -2.77
N ALA A 76 17.22 12.55 -2.57
CA ALA A 76 18.22 11.85 -3.37
C ALA A 76 17.82 11.82 -4.86
N LEU A 77 16.57 11.50 -5.17
CA LEU A 77 16.06 11.48 -6.54
C LEU A 77 16.11 12.89 -7.18
N ARG A 78 15.71 13.92 -6.44
CA ARG A 78 15.82 15.32 -6.90
C ARG A 78 17.26 15.68 -7.28
N ASN A 79 18.22 15.34 -6.42
CA ASN A 79 19.64 15.65 -6.69
C ASN A 79 20.15 14.88 -7.92
N GLU A 80 19.82 13.59 -8.04
CA GLU A 80 20.22 12.78 -9.19
C GLU A 80 19.63 13.31 -10.51
N ILE A 81 18.36 13.75 -10.52
CA ILE A 81 17.74 14.35 -11.71
C ILE A 81 18.55 15.58 -12.15
N VAL A 82 18.97 16.43 -11.21
CA VAL A 82 19.69 17.67 -11.52
C VAL A 82 21.16 17.41 -11.87
N GLU A 83 21.83 16.57 -11.09
CA GLU A 83 23.29 16.40 -11.19
C GLU A 83 23.70 15.37 -12.25
N SER A 84 22.90 14.29 -12.40
CA SER A 84 23.28 13.15 -13.24
C SER A 84 22.44 12.98 -14.50
N MET A 85 21.21 13.50 -14.52
CA MET A 85 20.30 13.34 -15.67
C MET A 85 20.14 14.60 -16.50
N SER A 86 20.87 15.69 -16.19
CA SER A 86 20.72 17.00 -16.84
C SER A 86 19.28 17.50 -16.88
N GLY A 87 18.50 17.14 -15.85
CA GLY A 87 17.12 17.52 -15.69
C GLY A 87 16.94 18.71 -14.75
N GLN A 88 15.69 19.05 -14.49
CA GLN A 88 15.28 20.03 -13.48
C GLN A 88 14.34 19.37 -12.50
N ALA A 89 14.50 19.66 -11.20
CA ALA A 89 13.61 19.11 -10.19
C ALA A 89 13.51 20.04 -8.98
N PHE A 90 12.28 20.19 -8.48
CA PHE A 90 11.96 20.92 -7.27
C PHE A 90 11.24 19.98 -6.32
N LEU A 91 11.66 19.98 -5.06
CA LEU A 91 10.99 19.24 -3.99
C LEU A 91 10.32 20.27 -3.07
N VAL A 92 8.99 20.21 -3.02
CA VAL A 92 8.16 21.09 -2.19
C VAL A 92 7.64 20.29 -1.01
N SER A 93 7.68 20.87 0.19
CA SER A 93 7.02 20.31 1.39
C SER A 93 5.89 21.27 1.79
N THR A 94 4.69 20.76 1.95
CA THR A 94 3.52 21.54 2.35
C THR A 94 2.59 20.75 3.27
N SER A 95 2.02 21.45 4.25
CA SER A 95 0.96 20.95 5.13
C SER A 95 -0.39 21.60 4.84
N SER A 96 -0.48 22.43 3.78
CA SER A 96 -1.71 23.13 3.39
C SER A 96 -1.94 22.93 1.91
N ILE A 97 -2.94 22.11 1.58
CA ILE A 97 -3.35 21.81 0.21
C ILE A 97 -4.86 21.99 0.13
N ILE A 98 -5.31 22.79 -0.84
CA ILE A 98 -6.72 22.83 -1.22
C ILE A 98 -7.00 21.57 -2.03
N GLY A 99 -7.96 20.74 -1.60
CA GLY A 99 -8.19 19.40 -2.16
C GLY A 99 -7.38 18.30 -1.45
N GLU A 100 -7.02 18.47 -0.17
CA GLU A 100 -6.30 17.46 0.60
C GLU A 100 -7.08 16.13 0.70
N THR A 101 -8.39 16.21 0.86
CA THR A 101 -9.26 15.02 0.94
C THR A 101 -9.18 14.19 -0.33
N GLU A 102 -9.21 14.83 -1.49
CA GLU A 102 -9.08 14.17 -2.79
C GLU A 102 -7.68 13.59 -2.98
N LEU A 103 -6.65 14.28 -2.49
CA LEU A 103 -5.28 13.79 -2.56
C LEU A 103 -5.06 12.54 -1.69
N VAL A 104 -5.62 12.53 -0.48
CA VAL A 104 -5.64 11.36 0.41
C VAL A 104 -6.38 10.21 -0.24
N ALA A 105 -7.55 10.46 -0.84
CA ALA A 105 -8.33 9.45 -1.53
C ALA A 105 -7.56 8.83 -2.70
N LEU A 106 -6.90 9.64 -3.52
CA LEU A 106 -6.04 9.17 -4.63
C LEU A 106 -4.86 8.33 -4.12
N TYR A 107 -4.27 8.73 -2.99
CA TYR A 107 -3.16 7.98 -2.41
C TYR A 107 -3.60 6.62 -1.89
N ASN A 108 -4.72 6.56 -1.17
CA ASN A 108 -5.27 5.32 -0.65
C ASN A 108 -5.78 4.41 -1.77
N ALA A 109 -6.45 4.95 -2.79
CA ALA A 109 -6.88 4.17 -3.95
C ALA A 109 -5.70 3.47 -4.65
N ALA A 110 -4.56 4.16 -4.81
CA ALA A 110 -3.37 3.54 -5.40
C ALA A 110 -2.76 2.43 -4.51
N ARG A 111 -3.02 2.43 -3.19
CA ARG A 111 -2.65 1.32 -2.30
C ARG A 111 -3.68 0.18 -2.36
N ASP A 112 -4.96 0.53 -2.42
CA ASP A 112 -6.03 -0.45 -2.57
C ASP A 112 -5.89 -1.23 -3.88
N ASP A 113 -5.50 -0.58 -5.00
CA ASP A 113 -5.16 -1.24 -6.27
C ASP A 113 -4.00 -2.25 -6.10
N GLU A 114 -2.94 -1.88 -5.36
CA GLU A 114 -1.82 -2.78 -5.09
C GLU A 114 -2.21 -3.96 -4.18
N TYR A 115 -3.10 -3.74 -3.22
CA TYR A 115 -3.66 -4.78 -2.37
C TYR A 115 -4.57 -5.73 -3.17
N GLU A 116 -5.36 -5.20 -4.11
CA GLU A 116 -6.19 -6.00 -5.00
C GLU A 116 -5.35 -6.96 -5.84
N GLU A 117 -4.23 -6.50 -6.40
CA GLU A 117 -3.30 -7.36 -7.13
C GLU A 117 -2.77 -8.52 -6.26
N ILE A 118 -2.55 -8.30 -4.95
CA ILE A 118 -2.12 -9.36 -4.02
C ILE A 118 -3.28 -10.34 -3.74
N LEU A 119 -4.50 -9.83 -3.56
CA LEU A 119 -5.69 -10.68 -3.35
C LEU A 119 -5.93 -11.60 -4.55
N ASP A 120 -5.82 -11.08 -5.77
CA ASP A 120 -5.93 -11.88 -6.99
C ASP A 120 -4.87 -13.01 -7.00
N LYS A 121 -3.65 -12.70 -6.56
CA LYS A 121 -2.59 -13.71 -6.46
C LYS A 121 -2.82 -14.74 -5.34
N CYS A 122 -3.49 -14.37 -4.26
CA CYS A 122 -3.92 -15.34 -3.26
C CYS A 122 -4.98 -16.30 -3.83
N VAL A 123 -5.88 -15.82 -4.69
CA VAL A 123 -6.84 -16.68 -5.41
C VAL A 123 -6.12 -17.63 -6.37
N ASP A 124 -5.15 -17.13 -7.14
CA ASP A 124 -4.32 -17.95 -8.04
C ASP A 124 -3.58 -19.05 -7.25
N PHE A 125 -3.01 -18.71 -6.09
CA PHE A 125 -2.32 -19.64 -5.19
C PHE A 125 -3.23 -20.79 -4.74
N HIS A 126 -4.43 -20.48 -4.26
CA HIS A 126 -5.39 -21.50 -3.87
C HIS A 126 -5.79 -22.41 -5.04
N ALA A 127 -5.96 -21.86 -6.23
CA ALA A 127 -6.31 -22.60 -7.43
C ALA A 127 -5.19 -23.57 -7.85
N GLU A 128 -3.92 -23.14 -7.76
CA GLU A 128 -2.77 -24.00 -8.08
C GLU A 128 -2.64 -25.14 -7.09
N VAL A 129 -2.68 -24.89 -5.77
CA VAL A 129 -2.64 -25.96 -4.76
C VAL A 129 -3.81 -26.94 -4.95
N ALA A 130 -5.03 -26.45 -5.22
CA ALA A 130 -6.19 -27.32 -5.46
C ALA A 130 -6.01 -28.21 -6.71
N LYS A 131 -5.33 -27.71 -7.73
CA LYS A 131 -4.99 -28.49 -8.93
C LYS A 131 -4.01 -29.60 -8.61
N GLU A 132 -2.94 -29.32 -7.84
CA GLU A 132 -1.96 -30.34 -7.40
C GLU A 132 -2.62 -31.41 -6.52
N VAL A 133 -3.50 -31.01 -5.60
CA VAL A 133 -4.30 -31.96 -4.79
C VAL A 133 -5.18 -32.85 -5.68
N THR A 134 -5.86 -32.29 -6.70
CA THR A 134 -6.72 -33.03 -7.62
C THR A 134 -5.91 -34.02 -8.47
N ALA A 135 -4.71 -33.63 -8.87
CA ALA A 135 -3.78 -34.46 -9.64
C ALA A 135 -3.05 -35.48 -8.79
N GLN A 136 -3.21 -35.42 -7.47
CA GLN A 136 -2.45 -36.23 -6.47
C GLN A 136 -0.92 -36.06 -6.60
N HIS A 137 -0.46 -34.88 -6.95
CA HIS A 137 0.95 -34.53 -7.06
C HIS A 137 1.51 -34.13 -5.69
N PHE A 138 1.51 -35.05 -4.75
CA PHE A 138 2.03 -34.85 -3.40
C PHE A 138 3.54 -35.10 -3.36
N THR A 139 4.33 -34.14 -3.83
CA THR A 139 5.79 -34.21 -3.90
C THR A 139 6.46 -33.06 -3.15
N TYR A 140 7.69 -33.29 -2.66
CA TYR A 140 8.48 -32.22 -2.05
C TYR A 140 8.77 -31.06 -3.01
N SER A 141 8.90 -31.34 -4.32
CA SER A 141 9.13 -30.30 -5.32
C SER A 141 7.96 -29.31 -5.43
N GLU A 142 6.72 -29.83 -5.47
CA GLU A 142 5.52 -29.00 -5.48
C GLU A 142 5.33 -28.24 -4.16
N LEU A 143 5.69 -28.86 -3.02
CA LEU A 143 5.65 -28.17 -1.74
C LEU A 143 6.64 -27.00 -1.71
N GLU A 144 7.89 -27.20 -2.15
CA GLU A 144 8.92 -26.15 -2.21
C GLU A 144 8.48 -24.99 -3.12
N GLU A 145 7.90 -25.28 -4.29
CA GLU A 145 7.40 -24.25 -5.22
C GLU A 145 6.30 -23.40 -4.57
N ASN A 146 5.31 -24.04 -3.93
CA ASN A 146 4.24 -23.34 -3.24
C ASN A 146 4.72 -22.55 -2.03
N GLU A 147 5.72 -23.05 -1.26
CA GLU A 147 6.37 -22.29 -0.17
C GLU A 147 7.06 -21.03 -0.67
N GLU A 148 7.79 -21.13 -1.79
CA GLU A 148 8.42 -19.97 -2.42
C GLU A 148 7.39 -18.93 -2.88
N ASP A 149 6.29 -19.36 -3.47
CA ASP A 149 5.26 -18.46 -3.98
C ASP A 149 4.54 -17.74 -2.84
N LEU A 150 4.20 -18.42 -1.76
CA LEU A 150 3.65 -17.77 -0.58
C LEU A 150 4.65 -16.79 0.04
N THR A 151 5.94 -17.12 0.06
CA THR A 151 7.01 -16.24 0.55
C THR A 151 7.10 -14.98 -0.31
N LYS A 152 7.01 -15.10 -1.63
CA LYS A 152 6.98 -13.95 -2.57
C LYS A 152 5.77 -13.05 -2.31
N LEU A 153 4.57 -13.63 -2.11
CA LEU A 153 3.35 -12.90 -1.81
C LEU A 153 3.44 -12.13 -0.48
N LYS A 154 3.91 -12.78 0.57
CA LYS A 154 4.15 -12.13 1.87
C LYS A 154 5.15 -11.00 1.76
N GLY A 155 6.25 -11.21 1.04
CA GLY A 155 7.26 -10.18 0.79
C GLY A 155 6.72 -9.00 -0.05
N TRP A 156 5.76 -9.22 -0.94
CA TRP A 156 5.11 -8.15 -1.67
C TRP A 156 4.17 -7.35 -0.76
N TYR A 157 3.34 -8.03 0.04
CA TYR A 157 2.48 -7.38 1.03
C TYR A 157 3.26 -6.46 1.97
N GLU A 158 4.38 -6.93 2.54
CA GLU A 158 5.21 -6.10 3.41
C GLU A 158 5.74 -4.83 2.71
N LYS A 159 6.05 -4.91 1.42
CA LYS A 159 6.45 -3.74 0.64
C LYS A 159 5.31 -2.75 0.41
N VAL A 160 4.08 -3.20 0.18
CA VAL A 160 2.91 -2.34 0.04
C VAL A 160 2.57 -1.71 1.39
N LYS A 161 2.53 -2.50 2.45
CA LYS A 161 2.26 -2.08 3.82
C LYS A 161 3.23 -1.01 4.32
N ALA A 162 4.53 -1.16 4.02
CA ALA A 162 5.57 -0.20 4.42
C ALA A 162 5.36 1.21 3.81
N ARG A 163 4.64 1.33 2.70
CA ARG A 163 4.31 2.61 2.05
C ARG A 163 2.85 3.03 2.23
N ASP A 164 2.03 2.20 2.85
CA ASP A 164 0.67 2.54 3.25
C ASP A 164 0.67 3.27 4.59
N VAL A 165 0.93 4.57 4.55
CA VAL A 165 1.07 5.41 5.75
C VAL A 165 -0.20 6.18 6.11
N LEU A 166 -1.23 6.10 5.28
CA LEU A 166 -2.51 6.78 5.48
C LEU A 166 -3.66 5.82 5.79
N GLY A 167 -3.44 4.51 5.72
CA GLY A 167 -4.40 3.48 6.05
C GLY A 167 -5.42 3.24 4.94
N ALA A 168 -4.97 2.63 3.85
CA ALA A 168 -5.84 2.14 2.79
C ALA A 168 -6.78 1.04 3.29
N SER A 169 -7.93 0.89 2.67
CA SER A 169 -9.06 0.12 3.22
C SER A 169 -8.87 -1.40 3.15
N ARG A 170 -8.06 -1.90 2.19
CA ARG A 170 -7.95 -3.33 1.89
C ARG A 170 -6.83 -4.08 2.62
N ALA A 171 -6.02 -3.39 3.43
CA ALA A 171 -4.88 -4.00 4.12
C ALA A 171 -5.25 -5.21 4.99
N GLU A 172 -6.39 -5.13 5.71
CA GLU A 172 -6.87 -6.20 6.57
C GLU A 172 -7.36 -7.40 5.76
N GLU A 173 -8.03 -7.17 4.62
CA GLU A 173 -8.50 -8.21 3.71
C GLU A 173 -7.32 -9.04 3.17
N VAL A 174 -6.21 -8.38 2.80
CA VAL A 174 -4.98 -9.06 2.34
C VAL A 174 -4.36 -9.89 3.47
N THR A 175 -4.34 -9.36 4.70
CA THR A 175 -3.82 -10.13 5.85
C THR A 175 -4.57 -11.44 6.01
N GLN A 176 -5.89 -11.41 5.98
CA GLN A 176 -6.74 -12.60 6.09
C GLN A 176 -6.56 -13.55 4.90
N ALA A 177 -6.42 -13.04 3.68
CA ALA A 177 -6.17 -13.86 2.50
C ALA A 177 -4.82 -14.60 2.58
N LEU A 178 -3.75 -13.91 3.04
CA LEU A 178 -2.43 -14.53 3.23
C LEU A 178 -2.41 -15.58 4.35
N GLU A 179 -3.20 -15.39 5.41
CA GLU A 179 -3.42 -16.40 6.45
C GLU A 179 -4.14 -17.63 5.88
N GLY A 180 -5.13 -17.41 5.01
CA GLY A 180 -5.80 -18.46 4.26
C GLY A 180 -4.83 -19.26 3.38
N CYS A 181 -3.96 -18.59 2.62
CA CYS A 181 -2.92 -19.27 1.83
C CYS A 181 -1.97 -20.09 2.70
N ALA A 182 -1.55 -19.55 3.84
CA ALA A 182 -0.67 -20.28 4.76
C ALA A 182 -1.32 -21.56 5.28
N LYS A 183 -2.61 -21.51 5.63
CA LYS A 183 -3.37 -22.69 6.07
C LYS A 183 -3.49 -23.73 4.96
N THR A 184 -3.80 -23.30 3.73
CA THR A 184 -3.87 -24.21 2.56
C THR A 184 -2.53 -24.90 2.31
N LEU A 185 -1.42 -24.16 2.47
CA LEU A 185 -0.08 -24.75 2.34
C LEU A 185 0.23 -25.78 3.43
N GLU A 186 -0.15 -25.52 4.69
CA GLU A 186 -0.01 -26.49 5.79
C GLU A 186 -0.79 -27.78 5.51
N GLU A 187 -2.03 -27.67 5.01
CA GLU A 187 -2.84 -28.83 4.64
C GLU A 187 -2.21 -29.63 3.48
N PHE A 188 -1.67 -28.95 2.49
CA PHE A 188 -0.94 -29.57 1.39
C PHE A 188 0.34 -30.26 1.86
N ALA A 189 1.14 -29.63 2.71
CA ALA A 189 2.35 -30.18 3.29
C ALA A 189 2.07 -31.48 4.06
N ALA A 190 0.98 -31.54 4.84
CA ALA A 190 0.57 -32.74 5.52
C ALA A 190 0.31 -33.93 4.55
N SER A 191 -0.37 -33.62 3.42
CA SER A 191 -0.64 -34.64 2.38
C SER A 191 0.65 -35.13 1.69
N VAL A 192 1.62 -34.24 1.47
CA VAL A 192 2.94 -34.58 0.91
C VAL A 192 3.68 -35.54 1.86
N TYR A 193 3.74 -35.22 3.15
CA TYR A 193 4.41 -36.11 4.14
C TYR A 193 3.73 -37.48 4.25
N GLU A 194 2.39 -37.52 4.23
CA GLU A 194 1.66 -38.79 4.24
C GLU A 194 1.93 -39.66 2.99
N ALA A 195 2.02 -39.04 1.82
CA ALA A 195 2.31 -39.71 0.57
C ALA A 195 3.73 -40.27 0.53
N GLU A 196 4.72 -39.50 0.97
CA GLU A 196 6.13 -39.94 1.04
C GLU A 196 6.35 -41.04 2.08
N ASP A 197 5.74 -40.95 3.27
CA ASP A 197 5.81 -42.01 4.29
C ASP A 197 5.19 -43.30 3.77
N SER A 198 4.12 -43.23 2.99
CA SER A 198 3.46 -44.41 2.38
C SER A 198 4.29 -45.07 1.26
N ALA A 199 5.18 -44.29 0.61
CA ALA A 199 6.05 -44.78 -0.46
C ALA A 199 7.28 -45.55 0.06
N ILE A 200 7.59 -45.45 1.36
CA ILE A 200 8.75 -46.08 2.00
C ILE A 200 8.43 -47.52 2.51
N PHE A 201 7.16 -47.88 2.59
CA PHE A 201 6.66 -49.16 3.06
C PHE A 201 6.02 -49.98 1.94
#